data_c09d5f50af874bdc3bbbbbb25bdc0f27
#
_entry.id   c09d5f50af874bdc3bbbbbb25bdc0f27
#
_cell.length_a   1.000
_cell.length_b   1.000
_cell.length_c   1.000
_cell.angle_alpha   90.00
_cell.angle_beta   90.00
_cell.angle_gamma   90.00
#
_symmetry.space_group_name_H-M   'P 1'
#
loop_
_entity.id
_entity.type
_entity.pdbx_description
1 polymer ?
#
loop_
_entity_poly.entity_id
_entity_poly.type
_entity_poly.pdbx_seq_one_letter_code
_entity_poly.pdbx_strand_id
1 'polypeptide(L)'
;MHVGHTRGAVVGDALCNLLAFAGYDVTREYYINDGGAQVDVLARSAYERYREAHGRSPEIAEGLYPGEYLIEVGEALKAEFGDRFLDQPESLWLDTIRDFATTRMMEMIRADLDALGVRMDVYSSEKALYGTGRIESAIERLGAQGLIYQGVLEPPKGKAPEDWEPREQTLFRSTAHGDDVDRPIRKSDGKWTYFAPDIAYHHDKIERGYDMLIDIFGADHGGYVKRMKAAVAALSNARVPLDIKLIQLVKLYRNGEPFKMSKRAGTFVTLRDVVEEVGADVTRFVMLTRKNDATLDFDFDRVLEQSKDNPVFYVQYASARVHSVLRKAREAGVDVSDAALAGADLALLDHEAELALMRKLAEWPRIVELAARTQEPHRVAGYLSELAAEFHGLWNRGNDQAQLRFVQEGDGATTAAKIALARATGVVISAGLAILGVTPVEEMR
;
A
#
# COMPACT_ATOMS: atom_id res chain seq x y z
N MET A 1 -0.18 12.59 3.17
CA MET A 1 0.84 11.53 2.94
C MET A 1 1.72 11.95 1.76
N HIS A 2 3.00 11.49 1.64
CA HIS A 2 3.85 11.74 0.46
C HIS A 2 3.92 10.50 -0.45
N VAL A 3 4.42 10.66 -1.68
CA VAL A 3 4.46 9.62 -2.72
C VAL A 3 5.12 8.29 -2.29
N GLY A 4 6.11 8.33 -1.41
CA GLY A 4 6.70 7.10 -0.85
C GLY A 4 5.72 6.27 -0.02
N HIS A 5 4.87 6.94 0.76
CA HIS A 5 3.78 6.29 1.51
C HIS A 5 2.69 5.76 0.57
N THR A 6 2.42 6.46 -0.55
CA THR A 6 1.44 6.05 -1.55
C THR A 6 1.70 4.64 -2.05
N ARG A 7 2.96 4.33 -2.41
CA ARG A 7 3.32 3.00 -2.90
C ARG A 7 3.10 1.92 -1.85
N GLY A 8 3.45 2.20 -0.58
CA GLY A 8 3.21 1.28 0.53
C GLY A 8 1.72 0.97 0.71
N ALA A 9 0.89 2.01 0.71
CA ALA A 9 -0.57 1.88 0.83
C ALA A 9 -1.17 1.07 -0.32
N VAL A 10 -0.77 1.36 -1.57
CA VAL A 10 -1.25 0.63 -2.76
C VAL A 10 -0.83 -0.83 -2.76
N VAL A 11 0.45 -1.12 -2.46
CA VAL A 11 0.94 -2.52 -2.41
C VAL A 11 0.25 -3.29 -1.29
N GLY A 12 0.08 -2.70 -0.11
CA GLY A 12 -0.61 -3.31 1.02
C GLY A 12 -2.07 -3.62 0.69
N ASP A 13 -2.81 -2.66 0.13
CA ASP A 13 -4.21 -2.84 -0.22
C ASP A 13 -4.41 -3.87 -1.35
N ALA A 14 -3.60 -3.79 -2.42
CA ALA A 14 -3.66 -4.78 -3.50
C ALA A 14 -3.30 -6.19 -3.01
N LEU A 15 -2.37 -6.32 -2.06
CA LEU A 15 -2.07 -7.60 -1.42
C LEU A 15 -3.26 -8.11 -0.62
N CYS A 16 -3.93 -7.25 0.14
CA CYS A 16 -5.16 -7.62 0.86
C CYS A 16 -6.26 -8.09 -0.09
N ASN A 17 -6.50 -7.35 -1.18
CA ASN A 17 -7.48 -7.72 -2.20
C ASN A 17 -7.14 -9.08 -2.84
N LEU A 18 -5.87 -9.30 -3.17
CA LEU A 18 -5.37 -10.56 -3.75
C LEU A 18 -5.57 -11.75 -2.80
N LEU A 19 -5.23 -11.58 -1.54
CA LEU A 19 -5.40 -12.62 -0.53
C LEU A 19 -6.89 -12.92 -0.30
N ALA A 20 -7.73 -11.89 -0.18
CA ALA A 20 -9.18 -12.05 -0.06
C ALA A 20 -9.77 -12.76 -1.30
N PHE A 21 -9.33 -12.39 -2.51
CA PHE A 21 -9.75 -13.07 -3.75
C PHE A 21 -9.31 -14.55 -3.79
N ALA A 22 -8.17 -14.87 -3.18
CA ALA A 22 -7.67 -16.23 -3.04
C ALA A 22 -8.33 -17.01 -1.88
N GLY A 23 -9.30 -16.42 -1.15
CA GLY A 23 -10.10 -17.09 -0.12
C GLY A 23 -9.59 -16.94 1.31
N TYR A 24 -8.62 -16.07 1.57
CA TYR A 24 -8.17 -15.75 2.93
C TYR A 24 -9.11 -14.72 3.58
N ASP A 25 -9.25 -14.84 4.90
CA ASP A 25 -9.87 -13.80 5.74
C ASP A 25 -8.80 -12.75 6.08
N VAL A 26 -9.02 -11.50 5.67
CA VAL A 26 -8.00 -10.44 5.71
C VAL A 26 -8.49 -9.24 6.49
N THR A 27 -7.69 -8.81 7.46
CA THR A 27 -7.89 -7.55 8.20
C THR A 27 -6.81 -6.54 7.80
N ARG A 28 -7.23 -5.35 7.36
CA ARG A 28 -6.36 -4.21 7.04
C ARG A 28 -6.18 -3.34 8.27
N GLU A 29 -4.96 -3.16 8.71
CA GLU A 29 -4.66 -2.40 9.91
C GLU A 29 -3.66 -1.28 9.66
N TYR A 30 -4.00 -0.08 10.14
CA TYR A 30 -3.13 1.09 10.11
C TYR A 30 -2.56 1.35 11.50
N TYR A 31 -1.24 1.35 11.62
CA TYR A 31 -0.54 1.72 12.84
C TYR A 31 -0.39 3.25 12.92
N ILE A 32 -0.96 3.86 13.97
CA ILE A 32 -0.85 5.29 14.22
C ILE A 32 0.37 5.53 15.09
N ASN A 33 1.38 6.18 14.55
CA ASN A 33 2.59 6.56 15.28
C ASN A 33 2.35 7.86 16.07
N ASP A 34 1.56 7.75 17.14
CA ASP A 34 1.13 8.84 18.01
C ASP A 34 1.73 8.78 19.44
N GLY A 35 2.69 7.89 19.67
CA GLY A 35 3.25 7.60 20.99
C GLY A 35 4.65 8.13 21.26
N GLY A 36 5.42 8.56 20.29
CA GLY A 36 6.83 8.91 20.47
C GLY A 36 7.12 10.42 20.58
N ALA A 37 8.39 10.78 20.78
CA ALA A 37 8.85 12.16 20.83
C ALA A 37 8.59 12.96 19.54
N GLN A 38 8.40 12.28 18.41
CA GLN A 38 8.07 12.91 17.13
C GLN A 38 6.70 13.61 17.13
N VAL A 39 5.79 13.17 17.99
CA VAL A 39 4.47 13.80 18.12
C VAL A 39 4.58 15.15 18.84
N ASP A 40 5.55 15.31 19.74
CA ASP A 40 5.86 16.59 20.34
C ASP A 40 6.45 17.58 19.31
N VAL A 41 7.27 17.07 18.39
CA VAL A 41 7.77 17.87 17.26
C VAL A 41 6.61 18.31 16.35
N LEU A 42 5.65 17.43 16.10
CA LEU A 42 4.42 17.77 15.36
C LEU A 42 3.63 18.87 16.08
N ALA A 43 3.44 18.74 17.40
CA ALA A 43 2.74 19.73 18.21
C ALA A 43 3.41 21.10 18.17
N ARG A 44 4.74 21.15 18.31
CA ARG A 44 5.52 22.40 18.22
C ARG A 44 5.41 23.02 16.81
N SER A 45 5.45 22.18 15.77
CA SER A 45 5.30 22.66 14.39
C SER A 45 3.89 23.23 14.16
N ALA A 46 2.86 22.58 14.68
CA ALA A 46 1.48 23.06 14.60
C ALA A 46 1.28 24.36 15.43
N TYR A 47 1.96 24.47 16.56
CA TYR A 47 1.94 25.70 17.38
C TYR A 47 2.56 26.89 16.64
N GLU A 48 3.65 26.70 15.89
CA GLU A 48 4.20 27.77 15.05
C GLU A 48 3.22 28.23 13.95
N ARG A 49 2.47 27.29 13.37
CA ARG A 49 1.39 27.62 12.41
C ARG A 49 0.19 28.29 13.08
N TYR A 50 -0.11 27.93 14.33
CA TYR A 50 -1.11 28.64 15.15
C TYR A 50 -0.68 30.10 15.43
N ARG A 51 0.61 30.35 15.75
CA ARG A 51 1.16 31.70 15.88
C ARG A 51 1.05 32.48 14.56
N GLU A 52 1.36 31.82 13.42
CA GLU A 52 1.25 32.41 12.09
C GLU A 52 -0.21 32.80 11.77
N ALA A 53 -1.19 31.98 12.10
CA ALA A 53 -2.61 32.28 11.96
C ALA A 53 -3.05 33.52 12.77
N HIS A 54 -2.34 33.85 13.85
CA HIS A 54 -2.52 35.06 14.65
C HIS A 54 -1.67 36.27 14.17
N GLY A 55 -1.06 36.17 12.98
CA GLY A 55 -0.27 37.27 12.39
C GLY A 55 1.15 37.41 12.98
N ARG A 56 1.65 36.37 13.67
CA ARG A 56 3.05 36.30 14.11
C ARG A 56 3.90 35.65 13.02
N SER A 57 5.16 36.02 12.92
CA SER A 57 6.09 35.28 12.04
C SER A 57 6.37 33.92 12.63
N PRO A 58 6.17 32.81 11.86
CA PRO A 58 6.47 31.46 12.36
C PRO A 58 7.98 31.26 12.49
N GLU A 59 8.41 30.61 13.56
CA GLU A 59 9.81 30.27 13.82
C GLU A 59 10.01 28.77 13.59
N ILE A 60 10.07 28.35 12.32
CA ILE A 60 10.30 26.94 11.96
C ILE A 60 11.78 26.61 12.16
N ALA A 61 12.15 26.28 13.39
CA ALA A 61 13.51 25.87 13.75
C ALA A 61 13.91 24.55 13.07
N GLU A 62 15.22 24.29 13.00
CA GLU A 62 15.73 23.00 12.52
C GLU A 62 15.16 21.86 13.38
N GLY A 63 14.61 20.83 12.72
CA GLY A 63 13.95 19.70 13.37
C GLY A 63 12.42 19.79 13.43
N LEU A 64 11.83 20.96 13.21
CA LEU A 64 10.38 21.10 13.06
C LEU A 64 9.92 20.74 11.64
N TYR A 65 8.65 20.40 11.49
CA TYR A 65 8.04 20.09 10.21
C TYR A 65 7.69 21.39 9.45
N PRO A 66 8.34 21.68 8.32
CA PRO A 66 8.12 22.94 7.59
C PRO A 66 6.90 22.89 6.65
N GLY A 67 6.24 21.76 6.50
CA GLY A 67 5.24 21.53 5.47
C GLY A 67 4.04 22.47 5.55
N GLU A 68 3.59 22.95 4.39
CA GLU A 68 2.43 23.86 4.26
C GLU A 68 1.13 23.21 4.71
N TYR A 69 1.03 21.86 4.69
CA TYR A 69 -0.14 21.13 5.18
C TYR A 69 -0.46 21.40 6.66
N LEU A 70 0.49 21.92 7.45
CA LEU A 70 0.26 22.34 8.82
C LEU A 70 -0.38 23.74 8.95
N ILE A 71 -0.46 24.52 7.88
CA ILE A 71 -1.11 25.83 7.90
C ILE A 71 -2.59 25.66 8.25
N GLU A 72 -3.27 24.71 7.59
CA GLU A 72 -4.67 24.40 7.89
C GLU A 72 -4.87 23.92 9.35
N VAL A 73 -3.90 23.19 9.91
CA VAL A 73 -3.92 22.78 11.33
C VAL A 73 -3.80 24.01 12.24
N GLY A 74 -2.94 24.96 11.89
CA GLY A 74 -2.77 26.23 12.63
C GLY A 74 -4.03 27.08 12.63
N GLU A 75 -4.67 27.21 11.46
CA GLU A 75 -5.96 27.92 11.34
C GLU A 75 -7.09 27.24 12.13
N ALA A 76 -7.13 25.92 12.10
CA ALA A 76 -8.09 25.14 12.87
C ALA A 76 -7.87 25.28 14.39
N LEU A 77 -6.60 25.30 14.84
CA LEU A 77 -6.25 25.59 16.23
C LEU A 77 -6.73 26.99 16.68
N LYS A 78 -6.55 28.00 15.83
CA LYS A 78 -7.06 29.34 16.09
C LYS A 78 -8.57 29.36 16.18
N ALA A 79 -9.26 28.69 15.28
CA ALA A 79 -10.72 28.63 15.27
C ALA A 79 -11.27 27.94 16.55
N GLU A 80 -10.63 26.89 17.04
CA GLU A 80 -11.04 26.11 18.21
C GLU A 80 -10.70 26.80 19.54
N PHE A 81 -9.48 27.34 19.67
CA PHE A 81 -8.95 27.82 20.94
C PHE A 81 -8.79 29.35 21.04
N GLY A 82 -9.08 30.10 19.96
CA GLY A 82 -8.84 31.54 19.91
C GLY A 82 -7.38 31.88 20.19
N ASP A 83 -7.13 32.83 21.08
CA ASP A 83 -5.80 33.29 21.51
C ASP A 83 -5.28 32.59 22.78
N ARG A 84 -6.00 31.59 23.29
CA ARG A 84 -5.78 30.95 24.59
C ARG A 84 -4.33 30.50 24.84
N PHE A 85 -3.66 30.00 23.80
CA PHE A 85 -2.30 29.47 23.90
C PHE A 85 -1.23 30.42 23.38
N LEU A 86 -1.64 31.59 22.85
CA LEU A 86 -0.72 32.56 22.28
C LEU A 86 0.23 33.08 23.38
N ASP A 87 1.52 33.01 23.08
CA ASP A 87 2.59 33.47 24.00
C ASP A 87 2.60 32.78 25.37
N GLN A 88 1.95 31.62 25.53
CA GLN A 88 1.96 30.82 26.75
C GLN A 88 3.16 29.87 26.78
N PRO A 89 3.65 29.49 27.97
CA PRO A 89 4.70 28.48 28.12
C PRO A 89 4.26 27.13 27.59
N GLU A 90 5.20 26.36 26.99
CA GLU A 90 4.96 25.07 26.34
C GLU A 90 4.15 24.09 27.21
N SER A 91 4.41 24.07 28.52
CA SER A 91 3.71 23.18 29.46
C SER A 91 2.20 23.36 29.53
N LEU A 92 1.67 24.50 29.06
CA LEU A 92 0.23 24.79 29.07
C LEU A 92 -0.51 24.39 27.78
N TRP A 93 0.22 24.16 26.69
CA TRP A 93 -0.41 23.90 25.40
C TRP A 93 0.07 22.60 24.73
N LEU A 94 1.26 22.06 25.08
CA LEU A 94 1.87 20.95 24.34
C LEU A 94 0.95 19.74 24.23
N ASP A 95 0.37 19.27 25.32
CA ASP A 95 -0.50 18.08 25.33
C ASP A 95 -1.79 18.31 24.52
N THR A 96 -2.42 19.49 24.69
CA THR A 96 -3.65 19.83 23.98
C THR A 96 -3.40 19.95 22.48
N ILE A 97 -2.33 20.67 22.09
CA ILE A 97 -2.00 20.84 20.67
C ILE A 97 -1.51 19.53 20.06
N ARG A 98 -0.80 18.69 20.82
CA ARG A 98 -0.42 17.34 20.39
C ARG A 98 -1.64 16.50 19.99
N ASP A 99 -2.61 16.38 20.87
CA ASP A 99 -3.80 15.58 20.64
C ASP A 99 -4.63 16.14 19.49
N PHE A 100 -4.78 17.46 19.41
CA PHE A 100 -5.48 18.14 18.32
C PHE A 100 -4.77 17.92 16.98
N ALA A 101 -3.46 18.20 16.90
CA ALA A 101 -2.69 18.06 15.67
C ALA A 101 -2.68 16.59 15.19
N THR A 102 -2.51 15.63 16.10
CA THR A 102 -2.59 14.19 15.77
C THR A 102 -3.94 13.83 15.18
N THR A 103 -5.03 14.31 15.77
CA THR A 103 -6.39 14.07 15.28
C THR A 103 -6.56 14.62 13.87
N ARG A 104 -6.17 15.88 13.63
CA ARG A 104 -6.23 16.51 12.31
C ARG A 104 -5.37 15.79 11.27
N MET A 105 -4.16 15.40 11.64
CA MET A 105 -3.29 14.61 10.75
C MET A 105 -3.92 13.28 10.39
N MET A 106 -4.58 12.60 11.32
CA MET A 106 -5.28 11.34 11.03
C MET A 106 -6.50 11.53 10.13
N GLU A 107 -7.24 12.63 10.27
CA GLU A 107 -8.33 12.99 9.35
C GLU A 107 -7.79 13.17 7.93
N MET A 108 -6.68 13.91 7.75
CA MET A 108 -6.01 14.10 6.46
C MET A 108 -5.51 12.76 5.88
N ILE A 109 -4.89 11.90 6.69
CA ILE A 109 -4.41 10.58 6.26
C ILE A 109 -5.56 9.71 5.77
N ARG A 110 -6.68 9.68 6.50
CA ARG A 110 -7.88 8.94 6.09
C ARG A 110 -8.46 9.46 4.78
N ALA A 111 -8.54 10.78 4.62
CA ALA A 111 -9.00 11.40 3.38
C ALA A 111 -8.07 11.11 2.20
N ASP A 112 -6.76 11.08 2.42
CA ASP A 112 -5.77 10.70 1.41
C ASP A 112 -5.91 9.22 1.01
N LEU A 113 -6.05 8.32 1.97
CA LEU A 113 -6.26 6.89 1.72
C LEU A 113 -7.57 6.63 0.97
N ASP A 114 -8.65 7.32 1.36
CA ASP A 114 -9.96 7.20 0.70
C ASP A 114 -9.91 7.72 -0.75
N ALA A 115 -9.21 8.82 -1.01
CA ALA A 115 -8.99 9.33 -2.36
C ALA A 115 -8.22 8.34 -3.26
N LEU A 116 -7.37 7.50 -2.67
CA LEU A 116 -6.65 6.42 -3.34
C LEU A 116 -7.49 5.12 -3.42
N GLY A 117 -8.67 5.08 -2.80
CA GLY A 117 -9.51 3.89 -2.70
C GLY A 117 -9.03 2.86 -1.68
N VAL A 118 -8.18 3.26 -0.73
CA VAL A 118 -7.64 2.38 0.33
C VAL A 118 -8.43 2.58 1.62
N ARG A 119 -8.97 1.48 2.16
CA ARG A 119 -9.74 1.50 3.42
C ARG A 119 -9.12 0.55 4.42
N MET A 120 -9.02 1.01 5.68
CA MET A 120 -8.52 0.22 6.78
C MET A 120 -9.68 -0.23 7.67
N ASP A 121 -9.61 -1.48 8.14
CA ASP A 121 -10.59 -2.06 9.05
C ASP A 121 -10.29 -1.66 10.50
N VAL A 122 -9.00 -1.51 10.83
CA VAL A 122 -8.51 -1.19 12.18
C VAL A 122 -7.51 -0.04 12.12
N TYR A 123 -7.59 0.86 13.10
CA TYR A 123 -6.60 1.90 13.37
C TYR A 123 -6.07 1.70 14.78
N SER A 124 -4.81 1.29 14.91
CA SER A 124 -4.16 1.01 16.19
C SER A 124 -3.23 2.13 16.60
N SER A 125 -3.49 2.72 17.78
CA SER A 125 -2.71 3.81 18.35
C SER A 125 -1.52 3.27 19.14
N GLU A 126 -0.31 3.75 18.85
CA GLU A 126 0.88 3.47 19.67
C GLU A 126 0.71 4.03 21.09
N LYS A 127 0.19 5.26 21.20
CA LYS A 127 -0.09 5.92 22.50
C LYS A 127 -0.94 5.06 23.41
N ALA A 128 -1.92 4.31 22.84
CA ALA A 128 -2.80 3.44 23.60
C ALA A 128 -2.11 2.20 24.20
N LEU A 129 -0.87 1.92 23.84
CA LEU A 129 -0.07 0.84 24.44
C LEU A 129 0.56 1.25 25.76
N TYR A 130 0.84 2.55 25.94
CA TYR A 130 1.52 3.06 27.13
C TYR A 130 0.55 3.20 28.33
N GLY A 131 1.01 2.84 29.51
CA GLY A 131 0.24 2.99 30.76
C GLY A 131 -0.95 2.03 30.92
N THR A 132 -1.14 1.09 29.98
CA THR A 132 -2.23 0.10 29.99
C THR A 132 -1.79 -1.30 30.44
N GLY A 133 -0.50 -1.49 30.71
CA GLY A 133 0.07 -2.80 31.05
C GLY A 133 0.33 -3.71 29.85
N ARG A 134 -0.01 -3.29 28.62
CA ARG A 134 0.19 -4.11 27.42
C ARG A 134 1.65 -4.35 27.07
N ILE A 135 2.50 -3.34 27.22
CA ILE A 135 3.94 -3.47 27.00
C ILE A 135 4.52 -4.42 28.06
N GLU A 136 4.17 -4.19 29.32
CA GLU A 136 4.61 -5.00 30.45
C GLU A 136 4.21 -6.47 30.23
N SER A 137 2.97 -6.76 29.87
CA SER A 137 2.47 -8.12 29.61
C SER A 137 3.23 -8.83 28.50
N ALA A 138 3.50 -8.14 27.39
CA ALA A 138 4.28 -8.71 26.28
C ALA A 138 5.72 -9.06 26.72
N ILE A 139 6.35 -8.18 27.51
CA ILE A 139 7.70 -8.42 28.02
C ILE A 139 7.73 -9.51 29.07
N GLU A 140 6.73 -9.59 29.98
CA GLU A 140 6.59 -10.67 30.95
C GLU A 140 6.45 -12.02 30.25
N ARG A 141 5.69 -12.10 29.16
CA ARG A 141 5.59 -13.33 28.35
C ARG A 141 6.94 -13.79 27.79
N LEU A 142 7.78 -12.86 27.31
CA LEU A 142 9.15 -13.18 26.88
C LEU A 142 10.03 -13.57 28.10
N GLY A 143 9.84 -12.89 29.24
CA GLY A 143 10.53 -13.20 30.49
C GLY A 143 10.25 -14.60 31.01
N ALA A 144 8.99 -15.04 30.94
CA ALA A 144 8.60 -16.39 31.33
C ALA A 144 9.27 -17.50 30.48
N GLN A 145 9.77 -17.15 29.30
CA GLN A 145 10.56 -18.03 28.43
C GLN A 145 12.07 -17.93 28.66
N GLY A 146 12.53 -17.11 29.63
CA GLY A 146 13.96 -16.87 29.90
C GLY A 146 14.65 -16.01 28.83
N LEU A 147 13.87 -15.26 28.04
CA LEU A 147 14.38 -14.45 26.93
C LEU A 147 14.69 -13.00 27.33
N ILE A 148 14.39 -12.60 28.56
CA ILE A 148 14.68 -11.26 29.09
C ILE A 148 15.78 -11.35 30.14
N TYR A 149 16.81 -10.51 30.04
CA TYR A 149 17.94 -10.51 30.95
C TYR A 149 18.55 -9.09 31.07
N GLN A 150 19.37 -8.89 32.12
CA GLN A 150 20.19 -7.71 32.27
C GLN A 150 21.57 -7.93 31.64
N GLY A 151 22.03 -6.98 30.86
CA GLY A 151 23.32 -7.11 30.18
C GLY A 151 23.79 -5.81 29.54
N VAL A 152 25.04 -5.82 29.09
CA VAL A 152 25.67 -4.73 28.34
C VAL A 152 25.91 -5.22 26.93
N LEU A 153 25.41 -4.48 25.94
CA LEU A 153 25.68 -4.78 24.54
C LEU A 153 27.09 -4.33 24.15
N GLU A 154 27.76 -5.14 23.36
CA GLU A 154 29.03 -4.75 22.75
C GLU A 154 28.83 -3.51 21.85
N PRO A 155 29.84 -2.61 21.77
CA PRO A 155 29.74 -1.46 20.89
C PRO A 155 29.52 -1.91 19.44
N PRO A 156 28.54 -1.31 18.75
CA PRO A 156 28.23 -1.70 17.37
C PRO A 156 29.38 -1.33 16.44
N LYS A 157 29.61 -2.18 15.44
CA LYS A 157 30.55 -1.86 14.36
C LYS A 157 29.93 -0.77 13.47
N GLY A 158 30.44 0.46 13.56
CA GLY A 158 29.95 1.62 12.81
C GLY A 158 29.22 2.65 13.65
N LYS A 159 28.21 3.35 13.08
CA LYS A 159 27.40 4.34 13.81
C LYS A 159 26.52 3.63 14.84
N ALA A 160 26.65 4.00 16.11
CA ALA A 160 25.82 3.42 17.16
C ALA A 160 24.32 3.69 16.89
N PRO A 161 23.44 2.70 17.09
CA PRO A 161 21.99 2.92 17.11
C PRO A 161 21.60 3.93 18.19
N GLU A 162 20.51 4.64 18.01
CA GLU A 162 20.01 5.64 18.97
C GLU A 162 19.70 5.07 20.36
N ASP A 163 19.37 3.79 20.44
CA ASP A 163 19.03 3.05 21.65
C ASP A 163 20.23 2.31 22.29
N TRP A 164 21.46 2.46 21.72
CA TRP A 164 22.64 1.83 22.28
C TRP A 164 23.25 2.67 23.42
N GLU A 165 23.48 2.03 24.55
CA GLU A 165 24.15 2.63 25.72
C GLU A 165 25.27 1.72 26.24
N PRO A 166 26.46 2.24 26.62
CA PRO A 166 27.57 1.46 27.16
C PRO A 166 27.37 1.10 28.64
N ARG A 167 26.18 0.65 29.01
CA ARG A 167 25.83 0.34 30.39
C ARG A 167 24.78 -0.78 30.44
N GLU A 168 24.53 -1.30 31.63
CA GLU A 168 23.54 -2.36 31.82
C GLU A 168 22.13 -1.91 31.46
N GLN A 169 21.46 -2.72 30.66
CA GLN A 169 20.10 -2.50 30.16
C GLN A 169 19.30 -3.80 30.23
N THR A 170 17.98 -3.70 30.15
CA THR A 170 17.14 -4.88 29.98
C THR A 170 17.11 -5.28 28.51
N LEU A 171 17.57 -6.46 28.22
CA LEU A 171 17.75 -6.99 26.86
C LEU A 171 16.77 -8.14 26.57
N PHE A 172 16.32 -8.20 25.33
CA PHE A 172 15.64 -9.35 24.75
C PHE A 172 16.63 -10.19 23.96
N ARG A 173 16.70 -11.49 24.26
CA ARG A 173 17.54 -12.49 23.58
C ARG A 173 16.98 -12.83 22.19
N SER A 174 16.94 -11.84 21.31
CA SER A 174 16.40 -11.99 19.95
C SER A 174 17.26 -12.90 19.08
N THR A 175 18.55 -13.08 19.40
CA THR A 175 19.46 -14.01 18.72
C THR A 175 18.98 -15.46 18.81
N ALA A 176 18.28 -15.85 19.87
CA ALA A 176 17.68 -17.18 20.03
C ALA A 176 16.59 -17.45 18.97
N HIS A 177 16.09 -16.42 18.29
CA HIS A 177 15.04 -16.50 17.27
C HIS A 177 15.47 -15.93 15.92
N GLY A 178 16.79 -15.85 15.65
CA GLY A 178 17.32 -15.53 14.31
C GLY A 178 17.66 -14.07 14.04
N ASP A 179 17.69 -13.20 15.07
CA ASP A 179 18.29 -11.88 14.95
C ASP A 179 19.82 -11.95 15.03
N ASP A 180 20.50 -10.91 14.59
CA ASP A 180 21.97 -10.86 14.56
C ASP A 180 22.56 -10.46 15.92
N VAL A 181 21.83 -9.73 16.76
CA VAL A 181 22.26 -9.24 18.06
C VAL A 181 21.04 -9.09 18.99
N ASP A 182 21.24 -9.31 20.29
CA ASP A 182 20.19 -9.08 21.28
C ASP A 182 19.81 -7.60 21.36
N ARG A 183 18.54 -7.31 21.70
CA ARG A 183 18.00 -5.97 21.56
C ARG A 183 17.62 -5.35 22.91
N PRO A 184 17.97 -4.08 23.15
CA PRO A 184 17.50 -3.38 24.32
C PRO A 184 15.99 -3.10 24.21
N ILE A 185 15.27 -3.44 25.27
CA ILE A 185 13.82 -3.18 25.39
C ILE A 185 13.55 -2.10 26.46
N ARG A 186 14.48 -1.92 27.40
CA ARG A 186 14.41 -0.88 28.42
C ARG A 186 15.76 -0.25 28.60
N LYS A 187 15.80 1.09 28.58
CA LYS A 187 17.00 1.90 28.78
C LYS A 187 17.43 1.85 30.24
N SER A 188 18.67 2.28 30.52
CA SER A 188 19.21 2.39 31.89
C SER A 188 18.42 3.36 32.78
N ASP A 189 17.73 4.36 32.21
CA ASP A 189 16.85 5.29 32.92
C ASP A 189 15.45 4.71 33.24
N GLY A 190 15.20 3.45 32.87
CA GLY A 190 13.94 2.73 33.08
C GLY A 190 12.87 2.97 32.03
N LYS A 191 13.11 3.79 31.01
CA LYS A 191 12.17 4.03 29.91
C LYS A 191 12.22 2.91 28.88
N TRP A 192 11.10 2.66 28.24
CA TRP A 192 11.03 1.74 27.11
C TRP A 192 11.84 2.27 25.92
N THR A 193 12.49 1.38 25.18
CA THR A 193 13.00 1.68 23.83
C THR A 193 11.85 1.67 22.83
N TYR A 194 12.06 2.13 21.60
CA TYR A 194 11.07 2.05 20.51
C TYR A 194 10.64 0.62 20.17
N PHE A 195 11.46 -0.36 20.52
CA PHE A 195 11.18 -1.75 20.21
C PHE A 195 10.13 -2.40 21.14
N ALA A 196 10.02 -1.92 22.39
CA ALA A 196 9.09 -2.49 23.35
C ALA A 196 7.59 -2.27 22.95
N PRO A 197 7.13 -1.08 22.53
CA PRO A 197 5.76 -0.92 22.02
C PRO A 197 5.50 -1.74 20.76
N ASP A 198 6.47 -1.89 19.85
CA ASP A 198 6.31 -2.73 18.67
C ASP A 198 6.13 -4.21 19.03
N ILE A 199 6.86 -4.71 20.03
CA ILE A 199 6.67 -6.05 20.59
C ILE A 199 5.23 -6.20 21.13
N ALA A 200 4.75 -5.22 21.90
CA ALA A 200 3.41 -5.23 22.47
C ALA A 200 2.31 -5.17 21.40
N TYR A 201 2.51 -4.38 20.37
CA TYR A 201 1.59 -4.28 19.23
C TYR A 201 1.45 -5.62 18.48
N HIS A 202 2.56 -6.31 18.23
CA HIS A 202 2.52 -7.63 17.60
C HIS A 202 1.95 -8.70 18.53
N HIS A 203 2.19 -8.59 19.84
CA HIS A 203 1.55 -9.45 20.83
C HIS A 203 0.02 -9.33 20.80
N ASP A 204 -0.52 -8.10 20.71
CA ASP A 204 -1.95 -7.86 20.56
C ASP A 204 -2.51 -8.52 19.28
N LYS A 205 -1.81 -8.42 18.14
CA LYS A 205 -2.21 -9.11 16.91
C LYS A 205 -2.25 -10.64 17.09
N ILE A 206 -1.25 -11.23 17.76
CA ILE A 206 -1.20 -12.66 18.03
C ILE A 206 -2.38 -13.09 18.92
N GLU A 207 -2.71 -12.28 19.94
CA GLU A 207 -3.84 -12.59 20.85
C GLU A 207 -5.21 -12.46 20.16
N ARG A 208 -5.34 -11.62 19.13
CA ARG A 208 -6.54 -11.54 18.28
C ARG A 208 -6.72 -12.77 17.38
N GLY A 209 -5.75 -13.68 17.32
CA GLY A 209 -5.90 -15.01 16.71
C GLY A 209 -5.62 -15.06 15.22
N TYR A 210 -4.83 -14.15 14.66
CA TYR A 210 -4.40 -14.22 13.26
C TYR A 210 -3.40 -15.35 13.04
N ASP A 211 -3.56 -16.10 11.95
CA ASP A 211 -2.68 -17.20 11.55
C ASP A 211 -1.37 -16.70 10.91
N MET A 212 -1.37 -15.48 10.37
CA MET A 212 -0.22 -14.85 9.72
C MET A 212 -0.26 -13.33 9.87
N LEU A 213 0.88 -12.71 10.08
CA LEU A 213 1.05 -11.27 10.10
C LEU A 213 1.89 -10.82 8.90
N ILE A 214 1.48 -9.72 8.27
CA ILE A 214 2.21 -9.11 7.15
C ILE A 214 2.35 -7.63 7.43
N ASP A 215 3.59 -7.15 7.57
CA ASP A 215 3.89 -5.73 7.73
C ASP A 215 4.39 -5.12 6.42
N ILE A 216 3.97 -3.89 6.14
CA ILE A 216 4.39 -3.11 4.97
C ILE A 216 5.29 -1.97 5.46
N PHE A 217 6.59 -2.09 5.23
CA PHE A 217 7.60 -1.14 5.69
C PHE A 217 8.29 -0.41 4.53
N GLY A 218 8.74 0.83 4.75
CA GLY A 218 9.70 1.47 3.86
C GLY A 218 11.03 0.72 3.84
N ALA A 219 11.77 0.81 2.74
CA ALA A 219 13.05 0.12 2.57
C ALA A 219 14.13 0.57 3.58
N ASP A 220 14.01 1.78 4.13
CA ASP A 220 14.85 2.32 5.20
C ASP A 220 14.72 1.54 6.51
N HIS A 221 13.63 0.79 6.72
CA HIS A 221 13.42 -0.10 7.86
C HIS A 221 14.00 -1.52 7.66
N GLY A 222 14.82 -1.76 6.62
CA GLY A 222 15.40 -3.09 6.36
C GLY A 222 16.14 -3.71 7.54
N GLY A 223 16.85 -2.88 8.35
CA GLY A 223 17.52 -3.32 9.58
C GLY A 223 16.59 -3.72 10.73
N TYR A 224 15.29 -3.43 10.59
CA TYR A 224 14.28 -3.75 11.61
C TYR A 224 13.66 -5.15 11.42
N VAL A 225 13.75 -5.71 10.22
CA VAL A 225 13.09 -6.96 9.82
C VAL A 225 13.42 -8.14 10.72
N LYS A 226 14.71 -8.39 10.98
CA LYS A 226 15.14 -9.57 11.76
C LYS A 226 14.67 -9.49 13.20
N ARG A 227 14.77 -8.30 13.84
CA ARG A 227 14.34 -8.13 15.24
C ARG A 227 12.84 -8.33 15.42
N MET A 228 12.03 -7.84 14.47
CA MET A 228 10.58 -8.03 14.53
C MET A 228 10.18 -9.47 14.31
N LYS A 229 10.76 -10.14 13.31
CA LYS A 229 10.53 -11.58 13.08
C LYS A 229 10.91 -12.41 14.31
N ALA A 230 12.04 -12.09 14.95
CA ALA A 230 12.48 -12.75 16.19
C ALA A 230 11.48 -12.53 17.35
N ALA A 231 10.98 -11.33 17.51
CA ALA A 231 9.99 -11.00 18.55
C ALA A 231 8.67 -11.76 18.34
N VAL A 232 8.13 -11.75 17.13
CA VAL A 232 6.88 -12.47 16.81
C VAL A 232 7.05 -13.98 16.94
N ALA A 233 8.19 -14.53 16.50
CA ALA A 233 8.49 -15.95 16.67
C ALA A 233 8.54 -16.34 18.15
N ALA A 234 9.20 -15.53 19.00
CA ALA A 234 9.26 -15.76 20.43
C ALA A 234 7.87 -15.67 21.09
N LEU A 235 7.12 -14.61 20.82
CA LEU A 235 5.78 -14.37 21.39
C LEU A 235 4.78 -15.47 21.03
N SER A 236 4.83 -15.97 19.80
CA SER A 236 3.89 -16.97 19.28
C SER A 236 4.39 -18.42 19.47
N ASN A 237 5.59 -18.65 20.01
CA ASN A 237 6.28 -19.94 19.95
C ASN A 237 6.37 -20.47 18.50
N ALA A 238 6.74 -19.62 17.58
CA ALA A 238 6.86 -19.84 16.12
C ALA A 238 5.56 -20.34 15.43
N ARG A 239 4.39 -20.17 16.04
CA ARG A 239 3.10 -20.58 15.45
C ARG A 239 2.57 -19.58 14.44
N VAL A 240 2.83 -18.28 14.65
CA VAL A 240 2.37 -17.20 13.78
C VAL A 240 3.57 -16.64 13.03
N PRO A 241 3.69 -16.85 11.72
CA PRO A 241 4.75 -16.25 10.92
C PRO A 241 4.49 -14.74 10.74
N LEU A 242 5.57 -13.96 10.78
CA LEU A 242 5.56 -12.56 10.35
C LEU A 242 6.30 -12.46 9.03
N ASP A 243 5.64 -11.95 8.00
CA ASP A 243 6.32 -11.49 6.79
C ASP A 243 6.38 -9.97 6.75
N ILE A 244 7.48 -9.41 6.23
CA ILE A 244 7.68 -7.97 6.13
C ILE A 244 8.01 -7.63 4.68
N LYS A 245 7.14 -6.82 4.06
CA LYS A 245 7.32 -6.33 2.70
C LYS A 245 8.01 -4.98 2.74
N LEU A 246 9.24 -4.95 2.27
CA LEU A 246 10.00 -3.71 2.12
C LEU A 246 9.60 -3.02 0.81
N ILE A 247 9.18 -1.76 0.92
CA ILE A 247 8.76 -0.95 -0.23
C ILE A 247 9.87 0.00 -0.62
N GLN A 248 10.42 -0.22 -1.81
CA GLN A 248 11.48 0.62 -2.36
C GLN A 248 10.96 1.99 -2.83
N LEU A 249 11.90 2.91 -2.96
CA LEU A 249 11.66 4.30 -3.32
C LEU A 249 10.95 4.44 -4.67
N VAL A 250 10.09 5.45 -4.75
CA VAL A 250 9.53 5.96 -6.00
C VAL A 250 10.34 7.17 -6.41
N LYS A 251 10.89 7.13 -7.62
CA LYS A 251 11.56 8.28 -8.25
C LYS A 251 10.57 8.96 -9.16
N LEU A 252 10.38 10.24 -8.97
CA LEU A 252 9.47 11.04 -9.77
C LEU A 252 10.19 11.68 -10.94
N TYR A 253 9.53 11.66 -12.10
CA TYR A 253 10.00 12.28 -13.33
C TYR A 253 8.90 13.13 -13.95
N ARG A 254 9.29 14.13 -14.71
CA ARG A 254 8.43 14.94 -15.56
C ARG A 254 9.14 15.19 -16.88
N ASN A 255 8.53 14.82 -17.99
CA ASN A 255 9.14 14.88 -19.33
C ASN A 255 10.49 14.13 -19.40
N GLY A 256 10.64 13.00 -18.71
CA GLY A 256 11.87 12.23 -18.64
C GLY A 256 12.96 12.79 -17.73
N GLU A 257 12.75 13.98 -17.14
CA GLU A 257 13.71 14.62 -16.24
C GLU A 257 13.34 14.35 -14.77
N PRO A 258 14.32 14.10 -13.88
CA PRO A 258 14.06 13.87 -12.46
C PRO A 258 13.36 15.05 -11.80
N PHE A 259 12.20 14.81 -11.24
CA PHE A 259 11.47 15.79 -10.42
C PHE A 259 12.06 15.81 -9.01
N LYS A 260 12.78 16.88 -8.66
CA LYS A 260 13.49 16.98 -7.38
C LYS A 260 12.53 17.39 -6.26
N MET A 261 12.29 16.44 -5.33
CA MET A 261 11.68 16.76 -4.04
C MET A 261 12.76 17.22 -3.05
N SER A 262 12.50 18.26 -2.29
CA SER A 262 13.39 18.75 -1.25
C SER A 262 12.67 18.85 0.09
N LYS A 263 12.99 17.96 1.02
CA LYS A 263 12.48 18.04 2.41
C LYS A 263 12.83 19.38 3.08
N ARG A 264 14.02 19.95 2.77
CA ARG A 264 14.48 21.24 3.34
C ARG A 264 13.76 22.46 2.76
N ALA A 265 13.30 22.37 1.52
CA ALA A 265 12.55 23.44 0.85
C ALA A 265 11.03 23.33 1.06
N GLY A 266 10.55 22.30 1.81
CA GLY A 266 9.12 22.05 1.98
C GLY A 266 8.39 21.56 0.72
N THR A 267 9.12 21.27 -0.36
CA THR A 267 8.57 20.81 -1.63
C THR A 267 8.62 19.28 -1.68
N PHE A 268 7.55 18.62 -1.27
CA PHE A 268 7.33 17.20 -1.56
C PHE A 268 6.00 17.03 -2.26
N VAL A 269 5.99 16.10 -3.19
CA VAL A 269 4.75 15.70 -3.85
C VAL A 269 3.95 14.85 -2.86
N THR A 270 2.76 15.32 -2.55
CA THR A 270 1.83 14.61 -1.68
C THR A 270 1.12 13.49 -2.46
N LEU A 271 0.50 12.57 -1.74
CA LEU A 271 -0.39 11.58 -2.35
C LEU A 271 -1.53 12.29 -3.09
N ARG A 272 -2.07 13.35 -2.49
CA ARG A 272 -3.17 14.14 -3.05
C ARG A 272 -2.78 14.74 -4.40
N ASP A 273 -1.60 15.35 -4.50
CA ASP A 273 -1.09 15.92 -5.76
C ASP A 273 -1.02 14.87 -6.86
N VAL A 274 -0.52 13.67 -6.55
CA VAL A 274 -0.43 12.57 -7.53
C VAL A 274 -1.82 12.13 -8.00
N VAL A 275 -2.75 11.92 -7.06
CA VAL A 275 -4.12 11.48 -7.40
C VAL A 275 -4.89 12.55 -8.17
N GLU A 276 -4.73 13.83 -7.84
CA GLU A 276 -5.37 14.93 -8.55
C GLU A 276 -4.81 15.11 -9.96
N GLU A 277 -3.53 14.86 -10.18
CA GLU A 277 -2.89 15.03 -11.49
C GLU A 277 -3.16 13.86 -12.44
N VAL A 278 -3.02 12.60 -11.95
CA VAL A 278 -3.09 11.42 -12.84
C VAL A 278 -4.26 10.48 -12.53
N GLY A 279 -5.00 10.71 -11.46
CA GLY A 279 -6.10 9.85 -11.01
C GLY A 279 -5.65 8.67 -10.14
N ALA A 280 -6.58 8.15 -9.33
CA ALA A 280 -6.33 7.04 -8.44
C ALA A 280 -6.00 5.75 -9.19
N ASP A 281 -6.76 5.40 -10.22
CA ASP A 281 -6.60 4.16 -10.99
C ASP A 281 -5.23 4.07 -11.67
N VAL A 282 -4.78 5.16 -12.29
CA VAL A 282 -3.44 5.27 -12.91
C VAL A 282 -2.36 5.12 -11.84
N THR A 283 -2.49 5.86 -10.73
CA THR A 283 -1.56 5.81 -9.61
C THR A 283 -1.42 4.38 -9.08
N ARG A 284 -2.54 3.71 -8.80
CA ARG A 284 -2.57 2.34 -8.28
C ARG A 284 -1.91 1.35 -9.23
N PHE A 285 -2.30 1.36 -10.49
CA PHE A 285 -1.77 0.42 -11.46
C PHE A 285 -0.26 0.58 -11.64
N VAL A 286 0.22 1.82 -11.84
CA VAL A 286 1.65 2.10 -12.05
C VAL A 286 2.48 1.69 -10.84
N MET A 287 2.01 1.95 -9.60
CA MET A 287 2.70 1.55 -8.37
C MET A 287 2.86 0.02 -8.25
N LEU A 288 2.03 -0.75 -8.96
CA LEU A 288 2.03 -2.22 -8.96
C LEU A 288 2.71 -2.84 -10.19
N THR A 289 3.27 -2.06 -11.11
CA THR A 289 3.97 -2.60 -12.29
C THR A 289 5.34 -3.22 -11.95
N ARG A 290 5.88 -2.90 -10.78
CA ARG A 290 7.17 -3.40 -10.30
C ARG A 290 7.03 -4.07 -8.95
N LYS A 291 7.87 -5.08 -8.71
CA LYS A 291 7.98 -5.73 -7.41
C LYS A 291 8.25 -4.70 -6.31
N ASN A 292 7.68 -4.88 -5.12
CA ASN A 292 7.77 -3.94 -4.01
C ASN A 292 9.20 -3.57 -3.59
N ASP A 293 10.14 -4.51 -3.70
CA ASP A 293 11.57 -4.34 -3.36
C ASP A 293 12.44 -3.77 -4.50
N ALA A 294 11.85 -3.50 -5.67
CA ALA A 294 12.48 -2.83 -6.78
C ALA A 294 12.12 -1.34 -6.81
N THR A 295 13.07 -0.47 -7.17
CA THR A 295 12.81 0.96 -7.39
C THR A 295 11.79 1.15 -8.50
N LEU A 296 10.91 2.13 -8.35
CA LEU A 296 9.90 2.51 -9.34
C LEU A 296 10.18 3.92 -9.85
N ASP A 297 10.27 4.06 -11.17
CA ASP A 297 10.29 5.36 -11.84
C ASP A 297 8.84 5.71 -12.22
N PHE A 298 8.36 6.86 -11.74
CA PHE A 298 7.02 7.38 -11.98
C PHE A 298 7.14 8.71 -12.74
N ASP A 299 6.85 8.67 -14.03
CA ASP A 299 6.88 9.84 -14.91
C ASP A 299 5.44 10.31 -15.17
N PHE A 300 5.10 11.52 -14.71
CA PHE A 300 3.74 12.07 -14.79
C PHE A 300 3.22 12.18 -16.22
N ASP A 301 4.08 12.48 -17.17
CA ASP A 301 3.65 12.63 -18.56
C ASP A 301 3.43 11.27 -19.22
N ARG A 302 4.35 10.33 -18.99
CA ARG A 302 4.25 8.97 -19.57
C ARG A 302 3.05 8.18 -19.07
N VAL A 303 2.66 8.33 -17.82
CA VAL A 303 1.52 7.59 -17.25
C VAL A 303 0.17 8.10 -17.77
N LEU A 304 0.13 9.27 -18.37
CA LEU A 304 -1.05 9.85 -19.02
C LEU A 304 -1.09 9.63 -20.54
N GLU A 305 -0.01 9.10 -21.14
CA GLU A 305 0.02 8.82 -22.57
C GLU A 305 -1.03 7.78 -22.98
N GLN A 306 -1.79 8.09 -24.04
CA GLN A 306 -2.74 7.17 -24.66
C GLN A 306 -2.03 6.27 -25.70
N SER A 307 -1.07 5.48 -25.23
CA SER A 307 -0.25 4.63 -26.10
C SER A 307 -0.18 3.19 -25.59
N LYS A 308 0.24 2.27 -26.47
CA LYS A 308 0.49 0.87 -26.10
C LYS A 308 1.62 0.70 -25.07
N ASP A 309 2.48 1.71 -24.95
CA ASP A 309 3.62 1.69 -24.04
C ASP A 309 3.20 2.11 -22.61
N ASN A 310 1.98 2.62 -22.44
CA ASN A 310 1.36 2.87 -21.15
C ASN A 310 0.53 1.64 -20.73
N PRO A 311 0.97 0.83 -19.77
CA PRO A 311 0.29 -0.42 -19.42
C PRO A 311 -1.10 -0.20 -18.83
N VAL A 312 -1.34 0.91 -18.15
CA VAL A 312 -2.67 1.26 -17.61
C VAL A 312 -3.65 1.47 -18.75
N PHE A 313 -3.29 2.38 -19.66
CA PHE A 313 -4.09 2.66 -20.84
C PHE A 313 -4.37 1.39 -21.64
N TYR A 314 -3.33 0.56 -21.84
CA TYR A 314 -3.43 -0.63 -22.67
C TYR A 314 -4.40 -1.67 -22.12
N VAL A 315 -4.40 -1.92 -20.81
CA VAL A 315 -5.34 -2.82 -20.13
C VAL A 315 -6.76 -2.24 -20.12
N GLN A 316 -6.91 -0.94 -19.81
CA GLN A 316 -8.19 -0.25 -19.84
C GLN A 316 -8.81 -0.26 -21.25
N TYR A 317 -7.98 -0.08 -22.27
CA TYR A 317 -8.41 -0.14 -23.66
C TYR A 317 -8.89 -1.55 -24.06
N ALA A 318 -8.28 -2.61 -23.52
CA ALA A 318 -8.78 -3.97 -23.71
C ALA A 318 -10.17 -4.14 -23.08
N SER A 319 -10.39 -3.62 -21.88
CA SER A 319 -11.73 -3.61 -21.24
C SER A 319 -12.77 -2.89 -22.13
N ALA A 320 -12.49 -1.66 -22.55
CA ALA A 320 -13.40 -0.90 -23.41
C ALA A 320 -13.70 -1.60 -24.75
N ARG A 321 -12.70 -2.25 -25.35
CA ARG A 321 -12.87 -3.06 -26.56
C ARG A 321 -13.78 -4.27 -26.34
N VAL A 322 -13.63 -5.00 -25.23
CA VAL A 322 -14.54 -6.10 -24.89
C VAL A 322 -15.98 -5.59 -24.83
N HIS A 323 -16.23 -4.49 -24.13
CA HIS A 323 -17.56 -3.89 -24.03
C HIS A 323 -18.10 -3.47 -25.41
N SER A 324 -17.25 -2.93 -26.29
CA SER A 324 -17.61 -2.60 -27.67
C SER A 324 -18.00 -3.85 -28.49
N VAL A 325 -17.26 -4.96 -28.33
CA VAL A 325 -17.58 -6.24 -28.98
C VAL A 325 -18.95 -6.74 -28.54
N LEU A 326 -19.23 -6.73 -27.24
CA LEU A 326 -20.50 -7.15 -26.66
C LEU A 326 -21.67 -6.29 -27.14
N ARG A 327 -21.49 -4.97 -27.26
CA ARG A 327 -22.50 -4.06 -27.83
C ARG A 327 -22.81 -4.41 -29.30
N LYS A 328 -21.78 -4.54 -30.12
CA LYS A 328 -21.95 -4.92 -31.55
C LYS A 328 -22.61 -6.28 -31.71
N ALA A 329 -22.33 -7.24 -30.86
CA ALA A 329 -22.99 -8.54 -30.89
C ALA A 329 -24.49 -8.43 -30.58
N ARG A 330 -24.87 -7.62 -29.57
CA ARG A 330 -26.30 -7.33 -29.29
C ARG A 330 -27.00 -6.66 -30.45
N GLU A 331 -26.37 -5.67 -31.08
CA GLU A 331 -26.89 -5.00 -32.29
C GLU A 331 -27.11 -5.98 -33.46
N ALA A 332 -26.26 -7.01 -33.55
CA ALA A 332 -26.40 -8.09 -34.52
C ALA A 332 -27.42 -9.17 -34.09
N GLY A 333 -28.13 -8.98 -32.98
CA GLY A 333 -29.17 -9.92 -32.51
C GLY A 333 -28.63 -11.11 -31.71
N VAL A 334 -27.36 -11.14 -31.31
CA VAL A 334 -26.77 -12.22 -30.53
C VAL A 334 -27.09 -12.02 -29.03
N ASP A 335 -27.57 -13.07 -28.38
CA ASP A 335 -27.74 -13.08 -26.93
C ASP A 335 -26.36 -13.16 -26.26
N VAL A 336 -25.96 -12.09 -25.53
CA VAL A 336 -24.68 -11.98 -24.85
C VAL A 336 -24.81 -12.21 -23.34
N SER A 337 -25.93 -12.79 -22.89
CA SER A 337 -26.10 -13.19 -21.50
C SER A 337 -25.10 -14.28 -21.11
N ASP A 338 -24.64 -14.30 -19.89
CA ASP A 338 -23.69 -15.31 -19.40
C ASP A 338 -24.26 -16.73 -19.58
N ALA A 339 -25.58 -16.90 -19.42
CA ALA A 339 -26.25 -18.18 -19.62
C ALA A 339 -26.20 -18.66 -21.09
N ALA A 340 -26.43 -17.76 -22.06
CA ALA A 340 -26.35 -18.08 -23.47
C ALA A 340 -24.91 -18.39 -23.91
N LEU A 341 -23.96 -17.58 -23.47
CA LEU A 341 -22.53 -17.73 -23.80
C LEU A 341 -21.90 -18.96 -23.17
N ALA A 342 -22.37 -19.41 -22.01
CA ALA A 342 -21.89 -20.65 -21.36
C ALA A 342 -22.19 -21.91 -22.20
N GLY A 343 -23.22 -21.85 -23.08
CA GLY A 343 -23.58 -22.93 -23.98
C GLY A 343 -22.90 -22.86 -25.34
N ALA A 344 -22.04 -21.88 -25.61
CA ALA A 344 -21.37 -21.71 -26.89
C ALA A 344 -20.37 -22.85 -27.18
N ASP A 345 -20.36 -23.35 -28.43
CA ASP A 345 -19.42 -24.38 -28.86
C ASP A 345 -18.03 -23.79 -29.12
N LEU A 346 -17.16 -23.84 -28.10
CA LEU A 346 -15.79 -23.31 -28.18
C LEU A 346 -14.87 -24.13 -29.11
N ALA A 347 -15.29 -25.34 -29.57
CA ALA A 347 -14.53 -26.12 -30.55
C ALA A 347 -14.48 -25.45 -31.94
N LEU A 348 -15.37 -24.48 -32.19
CA LEU A 348 -15.35 -23.64 -33.38
C LEU A 348 -14.19 -22.62 -33.41
N LEU A 349 -13.48 -22.44 -32.32
CA LEU A 349 -12.31 -21.54 -32.19
C LEU A 349 -11.04 -22.37 -32.43
N ASP A 350 -10.59 -22.43 -33.69
CA ASP A 350 -9.44 -23.26 -34.08
C ASP A 350 -8.22 -22.48 -34.55
N HIS A 351 -8.36 -21.17 -34.76
CA HIS A 351 -7.24 -20.33 -35.19
C HIS A 351 -6.23 -20.10 -34.06
N GLU A 352 -4.94 -20.14 -34.41
CA GLU A 352 -3.84 -20.02 -33.40
C GLU A 352 -3.95 -18.80 -32.48
N ALA A 353 -4.41 -17.66 -32.99
CA ALA A 353 -4.61 -16.46 -32.18
C ALA A 353 -5.75 -16.60 -31.15
N GLU A 354 -6.82 -17.33 -31.48
CA GLU A 354 -7.93 -17.65 -30.57
C GLU A 354 -7.46 -18.62 -29.49
N LEU A 355 -6.74 -19.66 -29.91
CA LEU A 355 -6.15 -20.67 -29.02
C LEU A 355 -5.08 -20.03 -28.08
N ALA A 356 -4.30 -19.06 -28.55
CA ALA A 356 -3.34 -18.33 -27.74
C ALA A 356 -4.06 -17.54 -26.62
N LEU A 357 -5.13 -16.83 -26.95
CA LEU A 357 -5.94 -16.10 -25.97
C LEU A 357 -6.62 -17.06 -24.97
N MET A 358 -7.15 -18.21 -25.44
CA MET A 358 -7.72 -19.24 -24.56
C MET A 358 -6.67 -19.80 -23.58
N ARG A 359 -5.46 -20.12 -24.07
CA ARG A 359 -4.35 -20.57 -23.21
C ARG A 359 -3.98 -19.51 -22.17
N LYS A 360 -3.92 -18.24 -22.57
CA LYS A 360 -3.64 -17.13 -21.65
C LYS A 360 -4.72 -17.00 -20.57
N LEU A 361 -5.99 -17.11 -20.92
CA LEU A 361 -7.09 -17.11 -19.93
C LEU A 361 -7.01 -18.30 -18.98
N ALA A 362 -6.63 -19.48 -19.44
CA ALA A 362 -6.48 -20.68 -18.62
C ALA A 362 -5.35 -20.57 -17.57
N GLU A 363 -4.39 -19.66 -17.75
CA GLU A 363 -3.33 -19.39 -16.77
C GLU A 363 -3.83 -18.63 -15.54
N TRP A 364 -4.97 -17.93 -15.63
CA TRP A 364 -5.44 -16.99 -14.60
C TRP A 364 -5.52 -17.59 -13.19
N PRO A 365 -6.17 -18.76 -12.95
CA PRO A 365 -6.24 -19.31 -11.61
C PRO A 365 -4.85 -19.58 -11.00
N ARG A 366 -3.92 -20.08 -11.82
CA ARG A 366 -2.54 -20.36 -11.39
C ARG A 366 -1.77 -19.07 -11.06
N ILE A 367 -1.99 -18.00 -11.84
CA ILE A 367 -1.37 -16.69 -11.58
C ILE A 367 -1.84 -16.12 -10.23
N VAL A 368 -3.15 -16.18 -9.97
CA VAL A 368 -3.72 -15.73 -8.69
C VAL A 368 -3.15 -16.54 -7.52
N GLU A 369 -3.17 -17.85 -7.61
CA GLU A 369 -2.62 -18.73 -6.57
C GLU A 369 -1.14 -18.45 -6.31
N LEU A 370 -0.33 -18.33 -7.37
CA LEU A 370 1.09 -18.03 -7.25
C LEU A 370 1.31 -16.65 -6.63
N ALA A 371 0.61 -15.62 -7.12
CA ALA A 371 0.73 -14.26 -6.62
C ALA A 371 0.34 -14.16 -5.14
N ALA A 372 -0.74 -14.82 -4.72
CA ALA A 372 -1.17 -14.87 -3.32
C ALA A 372 -0.15 -15.60 -2.44
N ARG A 373 0.31 -16.77 -2.85
CA ARG A 373 1.29 -17.57 -2.09
C ARG A 373 2.64 -16.86 -1.94
N THR A 374 3.09 -16.15 -2.98
CA THR A 374 4.34 -15.36 -2.92
C THR A 374 4.13 -13.94 -2.41
N GLN A 375 2.86 -13.53 -2.20
CA GLN A 375 2.48 -12.19 -1.76
C GLN A 375 3.02 -11.10 -2.72
N GLU A 376 2.83 -11.31 -4.02
CA GLU A 376 3.40 -10.50 -5.09
C GLU A 376 2.30 -9.97 -6.04
N PRO A 377 1.52 -8.92 -5.65
CA PRO A 377 0.41 -8.39 -6.45
C PRO A 377 0.86 -7.85 -7.82
N HIS A 378 2.12 -7.47 -8.01
CA HIS A 378 2.65 -7.02 -9.31
C HIS A 378 2.56 -8.11 -10.41
N ARG A 379 2.45 -9.39 -10.05
CA ARG A 379 2.24 -10.49 -11.02
C ARG A 379 0.89 -10.36 -11.71
N VAL A 380 -0.12 -9.87 -11.01
CA VAL A 380 -1.45 -9.62 -11.59
C VAL A 380 -1.36 -8.50 -12.61
N ALA A 381 -0.68 -7.39 -12.31
CA ALA A 381 -0.50 -6.29 -13.25
C ALA A 381 0.25 -6.72 -14.53
N GLY A 382 1.31 -7.52 -14.37
CA GLY A 382 2.06 -8.09 -15.50
C GLY A 382 1.18 -9.01 -16.36
N TYR A 383 0.44 -9.92 -15.73
CA TYR A 383 -0.46 -10.83 -16.43
C TYR A 383 -1.57 -10.08 -17.19
N LEU A 384 -2.16 -9.03 -16.60
CA LEU A 384 -3.18 -8.23 -17.29
C LEU A 384 -2.64 -7.54 -18.54
N SER A 385 -1.40 -7.06 -18.48
CA SER A 385 -0.74 -6.45 -19.64
C SER A 385 -0.51 -7.47 -20.76
N GLU A 386 -0.12 -8.71 -20.44
CA GLU A 386 0.05 -9.79 -21.38
C GLU A 386 -1.30 -10.24 -21.98
N LEU A 387 -2.34 -10.39 -21.14
CA LEU A 387 -3.69 -10.75 -21.58
C LEU A 387 -4.28 -9.68 -22.53
N ALA A 388 -4.08 -8.40 -22.19
CA ALA A 388 -4.47 -7.29 -23.06
C ALA A 388 -3.75 -7.35 -24.41
N ALA A 389 -2.46 -7.70 -24.43
CA ALA A 389 -1.69 -7.82 -25.67
C ALA A 389 -2.23 -8.95 -26.57
N GLU A 390 -2.54 -10.11 -26.01
CA GLU A 390 -3.15 -11.23 -26.78
C GLU A 390 -4.52 -10.83 -27.34
N PHE A 391 -5.37 -10.20 -26.53
CA PHE A 391 -6.69 -9.75 -26.97
C PHE A 391 -6.60 -8.68 -28.08
N HIS A 392 -5.74 -7.69 -27.92
CA HIS A 392 -5.51 -6.68 -28.95
C HIS A 392 -4.91 -7.27 -30.23
N GLY A 393 -4.04 -8.27 -30.08
CA GLY A 393 -3.47 -9.02 -31.22
C GLY A 393 -4.56 -9.71 -32.04
N LEU A 394 -5.48 -10.42 -31.37
CA LEU A 394 -6.63 -11.06 -32.02
C LEU A 394 -7.54 -10.03 -32.68
N TRP A 395 -7.90 -8.95 -31.98
CA TRP A 395 -8.72 -7.86 -32.52
C TRP A 395 -8.12 -7.27 -33.81
N ASN A 396 -6.82 -6.95 -33.80
CA ASN A 396 -6.16 -6.33 -34.93
C ASN A 396 -6.14 -7.26 -36.17
N ARG A 397 -5.91 -8.57 -35.95
CA ARG A 397 -6.00 -9.58 -37.03
C ARG A 397 -7.39 -9.65 -37.68
N GLY A 398 -8.47 -9.41 -36.92
CA GLY A 398 -9.82 -9.33 -37.43
C GLY A 398 -10.05 -8.17 -38.40
N ASN A 399 -9.19 -7.15 -38.45
CA ASN A 399 -9.26 -6.09 -39.46
C ASN A 399 -8.86 -6.63 -40.86
N ASP A 400 -7.83 -7.49 -40.91
CA ASP A 400 -7.27 -8.01 -42.17
C ASP A 400 -7.89 -9.36 -42.58
N GLN A 401 -8.37 -10.12 -41.59
CA GLN A 401 -8.91 -11.48 -41.76
C GLN A 401 -10.34 -11.53 -41.23
N ALA A 402 -11.33 -11.53 -42.18
CA ALA A 402 -12.74 -11.46 -41.82
C ALA A 402 -13.19 -12.62 -40.90
N GLN A 403 -12.61 -13.81 -41.05
CA GLN A 403 -12.92 -15.00 -40.23
C GLN A 403 -12.48 -14.81 -38.74
N LEU A 404 -11.62 -13.83 -38.44
CA LEU A 404 -11.21 -13.51 -37.05
C LEU A 404 -11.99 -12.38 -36.40
N ARG A 405 -12.94 -11.77 -37.13
CA ARG A 405 -13.85 -10.79 -36.50
C ARG A 405 -14.71 -11.48 -35.44
N PHE A 406 -15.03 -10.78 -34.38
CA PHE A 406 -15.84 -11.34 -33.30
C PHE A 406 -17.30 -11.58 -33.71
N VAL A 407 -17.85 -10.77 -34.61
CA VAL A 407 -19.18 -10.95 -35.18
C VAL A 407 -19.01 -11.46 -36.61
N GLN A 408 -19.57 -12.64 -36.91
CA GLN A 408 -19.55 -13.32 -38.22
C GLN A 408 -20.93 -13.22 -38.86
N GLU A 409 -21.02 -12.57 -40.02
CA GLU A 409 -22.29 -12.48 -40.77
C GLU A 409 -22.76 -13.85 -41.21
N GLY A 410 -24.01 -14.21 -40.86
CA GLY A 410 -24.63 -15.47 -41.24
C GLY A 410 -24.18 -16.70 -40.45
N ASP A 411 -23.22 -16.57 -39.52
CA ASP A 411 -22.75 -17.67 -38.66
C ASP A 411 -22.91 -17.31 -37.19
N GLY A 412 -24.09 -17.57 -36.65
CA GLY A 412 -24.43 -17.30 -35.26
C GLY A 412 -23.68 -18.18 -34.25
N ALA A 413 -23.35 -19.43 -34.62
CA ALA A 413 -22.67 -20.36 -33.75
C ALA A 413 -21.20 -19.91 -33.50
N THR A 414 -20.46 -19.62 -34.58
CA THR A 414 -19.09 -19.09 -34.49
C THR A 414 -19.07 -17.72 -33.82
N THR A 415 -20.06 -16.85 -34.09
CA THR A 415 -20.20 -15.59 -33.39
C THR A 415 -20.35 -15.80 -31.86
N ALA A 416 -21.28 -16.70 -31.45
CA ALA A 416 -21.46 -16.98 -30.02
C ALA A 416 -20.18 -17.47 -29.34
N ALA A 417 -19.42 -18.38 -30.00
CA ALA A 417 -18.14 -18.85 -29.49
C ALA A 417 -17.10 -17.71 -29.31
N LYS A 418 -16.96 -16.83 -30.30
CA LYS A 418 -16.05 -15.67 -30.26
C LYS A 418 -16.48 -14.66 -29.22
N ILE A 419 -17.77 -14.40 -29.04
CA ILE A 419 -18.31 -13.52 -28.02
C ILE A 419 -18.09 -14.10 -26.63
N ALA A 420 -18.23 -15.43 -26.45
CA ALA A 420 -17.89 -16.12 -25.21
C ALA A 420 -16.40 -15.91 -24.84
N LEU A 421 -15.47 -16.01 -25.79
CA LEU A 421 -14.06 -15.76 -25.60
C LEU A 421 -13.79 -14.29 -25.21
N ALA A 422 -14.44 -13.33 -25.88
CA ALA A 422 -14.34 -11.91 -25.52
C ALA A 422 -14.90 -11.64 -24.12
N ARG A 423 -16.04 -12.24 -23.77
CA ARG A 423 -16.66 -12.12 -22.44
C ARG A 423 -15.76 -12.68 -21.35
N ALA A 424 -15.17 -13.86 -21.55
CA ALA A 424 -14.21 -14.46 -20.62
C ALA A 424 -12.99 -13.54 -20.40
N THR A 425 -12.48 -12.91 -21.48
CA THR A 425 -11.40 -11.93 -21.38
C THR A 425 -11.81 -10.75 -20.51
N GLY A 426 -13.01 -10.19 -20.71
CA GLY A 426 -13.54 -9.09 -19.91
C GLY A 426 -13.69 -9.45 -18.42
N VAL A 427 -14.16 -10.67 -18.11
CA VAL A 427 -14.29 -11.17 -16.73
C VAL A 427 -12.93 -11.20 -16.04
N VAL A 428 -11.91 -11.76 -16.71
CA VAL A 428 -10.57 -11.88 -16.13
C VAL A 428 -9.90 -10.50 -15.97
N ILE A 429 -10.04 -9.60 -16.97
CA ILE A 429 -9.53 -8.23 -16.86
C ILE A 429 -10.18 -7.52 -15.68
N SER A 430 -11.51 -7.58 -15.55
CA SER A 430 -12.24 -6.93 -14.46
C SER A 430 -11.85 -7.50 -13.10
N ALA A 431 -11.73 -8.83 -12.98
CA ALA A 431 -11.28 -9.46 -11.73
C ALA A 431 -9.85 -9.06 -11.35
N GLY A 432 -8.94 -9.03 -12.31
CA GLY A 432 -7.56 -8.63 -12.07
C GLY A 432 -7.44 -7.14 -11.71
N LEU A 433 -8.18 -6.26 -12.40
CA LEU A 433 -8.22 -4.83 -12.05
C LEU A 433 -8.81 -4.62 -10.65
N ALA A 434 -9.86 -5.36 -10.26
CA ALA A 434 -10.43 -5.30 -8.92
C ALA A 434 -9.41 -5.71 -7.84
N ILE A 435 -8.58 -6.74 -8.07
CA ILE A 435 -7.46 -7.10 -7.17
C ILE A 435 -6.49 -5.92 -7.02
N LEU A 436 -6.18 -5.21 -8.11
CA LEU A 436 -5.30 -4.04 -8.06
C LEU A 436 -6.01 -2.80 -7.47
N GLY A 437 -7.33 -2.86 -7.23
CA GLY A 437 -8.16 -1.74 -6.79
C GLY A 437 -8.29 -0.67 -7.86
N VAL A 438 -8.37 -1.08 -9.12
CA VAL A 438 -8.52 -0.24 -10.32
C VAL A 438 -9.88 -0.51 -10.94
N THR A 439 -10.60 0.55 -11.28
CA THR A 439 -11.93 0.44 -11.90
C THR A 439 -11.82 0.16 -13.39
N PRO A 440 -12.41 -0.94 -13.93
CA PRO A 440 -12.42 -1.17 -15.37
C PRO A 440 -13.26 -0.14 -16.10
N VAL A 441 -12.79 0.36 -17.25
CA VAL A 441 -13.55 1.29 -18.08
C VAL A 441 -14.35 0.52 -19.16
N GLU A 442 -15.59 0.95 -19.36
CA GLU A 442 -16.48 0.40 -20.39
C GLU A 442 -16.35 1.13 -21.73
N GLU A 443 -15.95 2.39 -21.71
CA GLU A 443 -15.72 3.25 -22.87
C GLU A 443 -14.51 4.15 -22.64
N MET A 444 -13.69 4.31 -23.66
CA MET A 444 -12.64 5.31 -23.69
C MET A 444 -13.06 6.43 -24.65
N ARG A 445 -13.08 7.64 -24.13
CA ARG A 445 -13.40 8.86 -24.87
C ARG A 445 -12.14 9.62 -25.27
#